data_73240736b95ecc0fc51b5b6f8e4ef348
#
_entry.id   73240736b95ecc0fc51b5b6f8e4ef348
#
_cell.length_a   1.000
_cell.length_b   1.000
_cell.length_c   1.000
_cell.angle_alpha   90.00
_cell.angle_beta   90.00
_cell.angle_gamma   90.00
#
_symmetry.space_group_name_H-M   'P 1'
#
loop_
_entity.id
_entity.type
_entity.pdbx_description
1 polymer ?
#
loop_
_entity_poly.entity_id
_entity_poly.type
_entity_poly.pdbx_seq_one_letter_code
_entity_poly.pdbx_strand_id
1 'polypeptide(L)'
;PSCVEFFAGRAFYSGVNDKKYGSNIYFSKIINNIVDAGKCYQNADPTDESLFEIVDTDGGVIVIAAAGRIQRLVSFNAGLLVLADNGIWAISGSDSGPFTPTNYSVTKISDLGVTGTMTTTTVEGVPVWISDEGIFTIKVSEVSRLPEVVSITKDTIQTYFNAIPLVNLPYVKPCYN
;
A
#
# COMPACT_ATOMS: atom_id res chain seq x y z
N PRO A 1 0.50 -5.39 12.92
CA PRO A 1 0.10 -5.05 11.57
C PRO A 1 -1.17 -5.79 11.19
N SER A 2 -2.04 -5.17 10.41
CA SER A 2 -3.28 -5.78 9.90
C SER A 2 -3.17 -6.22 8.44
N CYS A 3 -2.11 -5.83 7.75
CA CYS A 3 -1.84 -6.23 6.36
C CYS A 3 -0.39 -6.63 6.17
N VAL A 4 -0.20 -7.55 5.23
CA VAL A 4 1.09 -8.04 4.77
C VAL A 4 1.03 -8.22 3.26
N GLU A 5 2.13 -7.90 2.57
CA GLU A 5 2.27 -8.12 1.14
C GLU A 5 3.71 -8.51 0.81
N PHE A 6 3.88 -9.35 -0.21
CA PHE A 6 5.20 -9.74 -0.69
C PHE A 6 5.56 -8.95 -1.94
N PHE A 7 6.71 -8.28 -1.89
CA PHE A 7 7.20 -7.47 -2.99
C PHE A 7 8.73 -7.43 -3.00
N ALA A 8 9.36 -7.46 -4.16
CA ALA A 8 10.80 -7.37 -4.34
C ALA A 8 11.61 -8.34 -3.43
N GLY A 9 11.11 -9.58 -3.28
CA GLY A 9 11.77 -10.61 -2.45
C GLY A 9 11.70 -10.37 -0.94
N ARG A 10 10.79 -9.52 -0.47
CA ARG A 10 10.61 -9.10 0.93
C ARG A 10 9.17 -9.20 1.37
N ALA A 11 8.94 -9.31 2.66
CA ALA A 11 7.63 -9.13 3.28
C ALA A 11 7.50 -7.69 3.78
N PHE A 12 6.40 -7.04 3.41
CA PHE A 12 6.03 -5.70 3.85
C PHE A 12 4.84 -5.79 4.80
N TYR A 13 4.94 -5.15 5.95
CA TYR A 13 3.95 -5.18 7.02
C TYR A 13 3.47 -3.77 7.31
N SER A 14 2.17 -3.57 7.44
CA SER A 14 1.59 -2.28 7.81
C SER A 14 0.22 -2.42 8.48
N GLY A 15 -0.51 -1.32 8.62
CA GLY A 15 -1.84 -1.30 9.22
C GLY A 15 -1.81 -1.41 10.74
N VAL A 16 -0.80 -0.87 11.39
CA VAL A 16 -0.75 -0.78 12.84
C VAL A 16 -1.88 0.14 13.33
N ASN A 17 -2.69 -0.35 14.27
CA ASN A 17 -3.79 0.43 14.84
C ASN A 17 -3.28 1.35 15.96
N ASP A 18 -2.43 2.31 15.59
CA ASP A 18 -1.85 3.30 16.49
C ASP A 18 -1.63 4.61 15.73
N LYS A 19 -1.85 5.75 16.39
CA LYS A 19 -1.71 7.07 15.75
C LYS A 19 -0.26 7.39 15.36
N LYS A 20 0.72 6.88 16.10
CA LYS A 20 2.14 7.14 15.85
C LYS A 20 2.69 6.25 14.74
N TYR A 21 2.24 4.99 14.68
CA TYR A 21 2.79 3.96 13.82
C TYR A 21 1.86 3.56 12.66
N GLY A 22 0.67 4.15 12.56
CA GLY A 22 -0.32 3.82 11.53
C GLY A 22 0.15 4.06 10.10
N SER A 23 1.05 5.02 9.91
CA SER A 23 1.64 5.38 8.62
C SER A 23 2.96 4.66 8.31
N ASN A 24 3.39 3.72 9.16
CA ASN A 24 4.63 3.00 9.00
C ASN A 24 4.43 1.74 8.16
N ILE A 25 5.39 1.47 7.30
CA ILE A 25 5.51 0.25 6.51
C ILE A 25 6.85 -0.37 6.88
N TYR A 26 6.79 -1.50 7.58
CA TYR A 26 7.98 -2.28 7.93
C TYR A 26 8.25 -3.27 6.82
N PHE A 27 9.48 -3.40 6.38
CA PHE A 27 9.87 -4.39 5.38
C PHE A 27 11.00 -5.27 5.89
N SER A 28 10.92 -6.54 5.55
CA SER A 28 11.94 -7.52 5.94
C SER A 28 13.22 -7.35 5.11
N LYS A 29 14.31 -7.93 5.58
CA LYS A 29 15.43 -8.21 4.68
C LYS A 29 15.00 -9.12 3.53
N ILE A 30 15.83 -9.29 2.51
CA ILE A 30 15.59 -10.28 1.44
C ILE A 30 15.38 -11.66 2.06
N ILE A 31 14.25 -12.30 1.71
CA ILE A 31 13.84 -13.58 2.30
C ILE A 31 14.55 -14.72 1.58
N ASN A 32 15.55 -15.29 2.23
CA ASN A 32 16.17 -16.54 1.83
C ASN A 32 15.68 -17.72 2.68
N ASN A 33 15.25 -17.43 3.92
CA ASN A 33 14.66 -18.38 4.86
C ASN A 33 13.45 -17.77 5.55
N ILE A 34 12.56 -18.59 6.09
CA ILE A 34 11.33 -18.13 6.76
C ILE A 34 11.60 -17.17 7.92
N VAL A 35 12.69 -17.34 8.64
CA VAL A 35 13.09 -16.44 9.75
C VAL A 35 13.47 -15.03 9.28
N ASP A 36 13.80 -14.87 8.01
CA ASP A 36 14.18 -13.57 7.45
C ASP A 36 12.97 -12.64 7.29
N ALA A 37 11.77 -13.20 7.17
CA ALA A 37 10.53 -12.43 7.06
C ALA A 37 10.26 -11.53 8.29
N GLY A 38 10.75 -11.90 9.46
CA GLY A 38 10.62 -11.10 10.70
C GLY A 38 11.73 -10.08 10.92
N LYS A 39 12.78 -10.05 10.09
CA LYS A 39 13.94 -9.17 10.28
C LYS A 39 13.72 -7.82 9.57
N CYS A 40 12.95 -6.93 10.21
CA CYS A 40 12.62 -5.61 9.70
C CYS A 40 13.53 -4.52 10.29
N TYR A 41 14.84 -4.73 10.23
CA TYR A 41 15.85 -3.85 10.80
C TYR A 41 17.17 -3.94 10.00
N GLN A 42 18.05 -2.97 10.19
CA GLN A 42 19.40 -3.00 9.64
C GLN A 42 20.28 -4.02 10.41
N ASN A 43 21.09 -4.78 9.70
CA ASN A 43 21.92 -5.82 10.34
C ASN A 43 23.08 -5.22 11.14
N ALA A 44 23.61 -4.07 10.74
CA ALA A 44 24.76 -3.42 11.39
C ALA A 44 24.42 -3.00 12.83
N ASP A 45 23.22 -2.44 13.05
CA ASP A 45 22.72 -2.09 14.37
C ASP A 45 21.20 -2.35 14.48
N PRO A 46 20.79 -3.55 14.95
CA PRO A 46 19.38 -3.89 15.08
C PRO A 46 18.61 -3.08 16.13
N THR A 47 19.29 -2.32 16.97
CA THR A 47 18.69 -1.49 18.02
C THR A 47 18.54 -0.03 17.64
N ASP A 48 19.21 0.41 16.57
CA ASP A 48 19.11 1.78 16.07
C ASP A 48 17.90 1.96 15.15
N GLU A 49 17.06 2.94 15.44
CA GLU A 49 15.94 3.33 14.60
C GLU A 49 16.40 4.18 13.38
N SER A 50 17.62 4.68 13.39
CA SER A 50 18.20 5.41 12.25
C SER A 50 18.60 4.45 11.13
N LEU A 51 18.52 4.90 9.88
CA LEU A 51 18.81 4.08 8.70
C LEU A 51 20.14 4.47 8.04
N PHE A 52 21.12 4.95 8.82
CA PHE A 52 22.36 5.47 8.27
C PHE A 52 23.28 4.39 7.68
N GLU A 53 23.21 3.16 8.20
CA GLU A 53 24.09 2.07 7.79
C GLU A 53 23.34 0.97 7.02
N ILE A 54 22.14 1.29 6.52
CA ILE A 54 21.33 0.33 5.79
C ILE A 54 21.99 -0.06 4.46
N VAL A 55 21.99 -1.36 4.17
CA VAL A 55 22.45 -1.92 2.90
C VAL A 55 21.30 -2.53 2.13
N ASP A 56 21.51 -2.77 0.84
CA ASP A 56 20.45 -3.24 -0.09
C ASP A 56 19.77 -4.55 0.33
N THR A 57 20.39 -5.34 1.18
CA THR A 57 19.82 -6.61 1.67
C THR A 57 19.06 -6.48 2.98
N ASP A 58 19.16 -5.36 3.68
CA ASP A 58 18.59 -5.16 5.00
C ASP A 58 17.07 -4.97 4.98
N GLY A 59 16.45 -5.16 6.15
CA GLY A 59 15.10 -4.71 6.45
C GLY A 59 15.09 -3.27 6.96
N GLY A 60 13.88 -2.71 7.14
CA GLY A 60 13.75 -1.35 7.64
C GLY A 60 12.30 -0.88 7.71
N VAL A 61 12.13 0.44 7.77
CA VAL A 61 10.83 1.10 7.84
C VAL A 61 10.74 2.24 6.84
N ILE A 62 9.60 2.35 6.18
CA ILE A 62 9.22 3.51 5.36
C ILE A 62 8.08 4.22 6.09
N VAL A 63 8.19 5.53 6.27
CA VAL A 63 7.16 6.34 6.92
C VAL A 63 6.52 7.27 5.89
N ILE A 64 5.21 7.15 5.68
CA ILE A 64 4.43 8.04 4.83
C ILE A 64 3.53 8.88 5.73
N ALA A 65 4.09 9.91 6.36
CA ALA A 65 3.39 10.70 7.39
C ALA A 65 2.03 11.25 6.92
N ALA A 66 1.89 11.58 5.63
CA ALA A 66 0.65 12.10 5.04
C ALA A 66 -0.42 11.03 4.82
N ALA A 67 -0.10 9.74 4.90
CA ALA A 67 -1.04 8.66 4.59
C ALA A 67 -2.17 8.52 5.63
N GLY A 68 -1.93 8.94 6.85
CA GLY A 68 -2.80 8.55 7.96
C GLY A 68 -2.58 7.07 8.30
N ARG A 69 -3.64 6.33 8.52
CA ARG A 69 -3.52 4.88 8.74
C ARG A 69 -3.49 4.14 7.41
N ILE A 70 -2.54 3.25 7.26
CA ILE A 70 -2.47 2.35 6.10
C ILE A 70 -3.45 1.21 6.31
N GLN A 71 -4.33 1.00 5.33
CA GLN A 71 -5.40 0.01 5.38
C GLN A 71 -5.00 -1.29 4.66
N ARG A 72 -4.30 -1.18 3.53
CA ARG A 72 -3.89 -2.34 2.74
C ARG A 72 -2.60 -2.06 1.96
N LEU A 73 -1.82 -3.12 1.74
CA LEU A 73 -0.72 -3.16 0.79
C LEU A 73 -1.09 -4.11 -0.35
N VAL A 74 -0.78 -3.76 -1.58
CA VAL A 74 -1.03 -4.59 -2.76
C VAL A 74 0.13 -4.48 -3.72
N SER A 75 0.73 -5.60 -4.07
CA SER A 75 1.71 -5.68 -5.15
C SER A 75 1.00 -5.50 -6.50
N PHE A 76 1.39 -4.51 -7.26
CA PHE A 76 0.77 -4.21 -8.55
C PHE A 76 1.82 -3.70 -9.54
N ASN A 77 1.88 -4.33 -10.72
CA ASN A 77 2.89 -4.04 -11.72
C ASN A 77 4.31 -4.16 -11.11
N ALA A 78 5.17 -3.18 -11.30
CA ALA A 78 6.52 -3.15 -10.75
C ALA A 78 6.63 -2.38 -9.42
N GLY A 79 5.52 -2.17 -8.69
CA GLY A 79 5.47 -1.39 -7.46
C GLY A 79 4.62 -2.02 -6.37
N LEU A 80 4.72 -1.46 -5.18
CA LEU A 80 3.88 -1.75 -4.04
C LEU A 80 2.90 -0.58 -3.85
N LEU A 81 1.61 -0.83 -4.04
CA LEU A 81 0.56 0.14 -3.75
C LEU A 81 0.26 0.15 -2.26
N VAL A 82 0.15 1.35 -1.72
CA VAL A 82 -0.18 1.63 -0.34
C VAL A 82 -1.53 2.32 -0.31
N LEU A 83 -2.55 1.59 0.12
CA LEU A 83 -3.91 2.09 0.26
C LEU A 83 -4.11 2.55 1.71
N ALA A 84 -4.39 3.83 1.88
CA ALA A 84 -4.47 4.46 3.21
C ALA A 84 -5.68 5.40 3.33
N ASP A 85 -5.94 5.90 4.54
CA ASP A 85 -7.10 6.76 4.81
C ASP A 85 -7.08 8.06 3.98
N ASN A 86 -5.90 8.65 3.78
CA ASN A 86 -5.74 9.96 3.17
C ASN A 86 -5.27 9.89 1.70
N GLY A 87 -5.33 8.73 1.07
CA GLY A 87 -4.97 8.58 -0.34
C GLY A 87 -4.30 7.26 -0.68
N ILE A 88 -3.77 7.21 -1.89
CA ILE A 88 -3.08 6.06 -2.46
C ILE A 88 -1.67 6.48 -2.86
N TRP A 89 -0.68 5.68 -2.48
CA TRP A 89 0.73 5.86 -2.85
C TRP A 89 1.26 4.64 -3.57
N ALA A 90 2.30 4.84 -4.35
CA ALA A 90 3.12 3.77 -4.91
C ALA A 90 4.54 3.85 -4.36
N ILE A 91 5.09 2.70 -4.00
CA ILE A 91 6.49 2.51 -3.67
C ILE A 91 7.10 1.69 -4.80
N SER A 92 8.16 2.18 -5.41
CA SER A 92 8.89 1.48 -6.46
C SER A 92 10.39 1.74 -6.30
N GLY A 93 11.21 1.01 -7.02
CA GLY A 93 12.62 1.38 -7.16
C GLY A 93 12.76 2.69 -7.92
N SER A 94 13.78 3.47 -7.59
CA SER A 94 14.11 4.69 -8.34
C SER A 94 14.74 4.33 -9.69
N ASP A 95 14.66 5.26 -10.64
CA ASP A 95 15.28 5.14 -11.96
C ASP A 95 14.93 3.84 -12.73
N SER A 96 13.68 3.37 -12.56
CA SER A 96 13.20 2.11 -13.17
C SER A 96 13.93 0.84 -12.72
N GLY A 97 14.72 0.92 -11.66
CA GLY A 97 15.38 -0.21 -11.02
C GLY A 97 14.45 -0.99 -10.08
N PRO A 98 14.90 -2.10 -9.52
CA PRO A 98 14.18 -2.81 -8.48
C PRO A 98 14.18 -2.00 -7.16
N PHE A 99 13.19 -2.24 -6.31
CA PHE A 99 13.19 -1.68 -4.96
C PHE A 99 14.39 -2.19 -4.16
N THR A 100 15.14 -1.26 -3.57
CA THR A 100 16.11 -1.55 -2.51
C THR A 100 15.94 -0.56 -1.35
N PRO A 101 16.35 -0.90 -0.12
CA PRO A 101 16.28 0.01 1.02
C PRO A 101 17.03 1.33 0.82
N THR A 102 18.05 1.31 -0.02
CA THR A 102 18.91 2.47 -0.34
C THR A 102 18.42 3.25 -1.56
N ASN A 103 17.56 2.64 -2.39
CA ASN A 103 17.10 3.23 -3.65
C ASN A 103 15.64 2.91 -3.93
N TYR A 104 14.74 3.76 -3.45
CA TYR A 104 13.30 3.67 -3.71
C TYR A 104 12.67 5.06 -3.82
N SER A 105 11.50 5.11 -4.42
CA SER A 105 10.66 6.31 -4.48
C SER A 105 9.28 6.04 -3.89
N VAL A 106 8.71 7.06 -3.28
CA VAL A 106 7.33 7.06 -2.77
C VAL A 106 6.58 8.16 -3.49
N THR A 107 5.60 7.79 -4.30
CA THR A 107 4.83 8.73 -5.11
C THR A 107 3.35 8.67 -4.74
N LYS A 108 2.73 9.81 -4.49
CA LYS A 108 1.28 9.89 -4.28
C LYS A 108 0.57 9.78 -5.64
N ILE A 109 -0.39 8.86 -5.73
CA ILE A 109 -1.17 8.62 -6.95
C ILE A 109 -2.52 9.34 -6.88
N SER A 110 -3.16 9.34 -5.71
CA SER A 110 -4.49 9.89 -5.51
C SER A 110 -4.69 10.39 -4.09
N ASP A 111 -5.54 11.40 -3.95
CA ASP A 111 -6.04 11.89 -2.65
C ASP A 111 -7.24 11.07 -2.14
N LEU A 112 -7.80 10.22 -2.99
CA LEU A 112 -8.93 9.36 -2.64
C LEU A 112 -8.46 8.18 -1.78
N GLY A 113 -8.76 8.24 -0.49
CA GLY A 113 -8.41 7.21 0.47
C GLY A 113 -9.35 5.99 0.44
N VAL A 114 -9.09 5.06 1.33
CA VAL A 114 -9.85 3.82 1.52
C VAL A 114 -10.62 3.90 2.82
N THR A 115 -11.91 3.54 2.80
CA THR A 115 -12.80 3.66 3.97
C THR A 115 -12.51 2.66 5.08
N GLY A 116 -11.81 1.56 4.80
CA GLY A 116 -11.47 0.56 5.82
C GLY A 116 -10.64 -0.61 5.30
N THR A 117 -10.08 -1.37 6.21
CA THR A 117 -9.19 -2.52 5.90
C THR A 117 -9.88 -3.62 5.08
N MET A 118 -11.18 -3.80 5.27
CA MET A 118 -11.98 -4.84 4.60
C MET A 118 -12.58 -4.38 3.27
N THR A 119 -12.48 -3.10 2.92
CA THR A 119 -13.16 -2.50 1.76
C THR A 119 -12.33 -2.60 0.48
N THR A 120 -11.37 -3.49 0.45
CA THR A 120 -10.49 -3.73 -0.70
C THR A 120 -10.56 -5.17 -1.16
N THR A 121 -10.56 -5.38 -2.45
CA THR A 121 -10.45 -6.71 -3.08
C THR A 121 -9.52 -6.63 -4.29
N THR A 122 -9.20 -7.78 -4.85
CA THR A 122 -8.41 -7.87 -6.08
C THR A 122 -9.22 -8.59 -7.14
N VAL A 123 -9.36 -8.00 -8.30
CA VAL A 123 -10.07 -8.54 -9.46
C VAL A 123 -9.04 -8.77 -10.56
N GLU A 124 -8.79 -10.01 -10.92
CA GLU A 124 -7.79 -10.40 -11.94
C GLU A 124 -6.40 -9.77 -11.70
N GLY A 125 -5.97 -9.68 -10.43
CA GLY A 125 -4.69 -9.08 -10.06
C GLY A 125 -4.71 -7.55 -9.93
N VAL A 126 -5.83 -6.89 -10.25
CA VAL A 126 -5.98 -5.43 -10.14
C VAL A 126 -6.71 -5.08 -8.85
N PRO A 127 -6.19 -4.19 -8.00
CA PRO A 127 -6.87 -3.77 -6.78
C PRO A 127 -8.12 -2.94 -7.08
N VAL A 128 -9.18 -3.23 -6.33
CA VAL A 128 -10.44 -2.47 -6.30
C VAL A 128 -10.71 -2.11 -4.85
N TRP A 129 -11.07 -0.87 -4.59
CA TRP A 129 -11.38 -0.40 -3.24
C TRP A 129 -12.57 0.54 -3.18
N ILE A 130 -13.12 0.67 -1.98
CA ILE A 130 -14.22 1.57 -1.68
C ILE A 130 -13.64 2.80 -0.97
N SER A 131 -13.92 3.97 -1.52
CA SER A 131 -13.74 5.28 -0.93
C SER A 131 -15.11 5.83 -0.50
N ASP A 132 -15.13 6.95 0.21
CA ASP A 132 -16.35 7.71 0.50
C ASP A 132 -17.01 8.31 -0.76
N GLU A 133 -16.24 8.51 -1.84
CA GLU A 133 -16.74 9.06 -3.11
C GLU A 133 -17.18 8.00 -4.12
N GLY A 134 -16.92 6.72 -3.90
CA GLY A 134 -17.27 5.67 -4.86
C GLY A 134 -16.41 4.42 -4.77
N ILE A 135 -16.51 3.59 -5.79
CA ILE A 135 -15.66 2.40 -5.98
C ILE A 135 -14.62 2.75 -7.05
N PHE A 136 -13.38 2.48 -6.72
CA PHE A 136 -12.24 2.80 -7.56
C PHE A 136 -11.38 1.58 -7.87
N THR A 137 -10.68 1.68 -8.97
CA THR A 137 -9.64 0.74 -9.38
C THR A 137 -8.44 1.51 -9.90
N ILE A 138 -7.37 0.79 -10.17
CA ILE A 138 -6.17 1.37 -10.77
C ILE A 138 -5.91 0.72 -12.12
N LYS A 139 -5.46 1.51 -13.08
CA LYS A 139 -4.94 1.01 -14.35
C LYS A 139 -3.63 1.71 -14.67
N VAL A 140 -2.85 1.11 -15.53
CA VAL A 140 -1.65 1.76 -16.07
C VAL A 140 -2.05 2.57 -17.28
N SER A 141 -1.75 3.87 -17.27
CA SER A 141 -1.99 4.74 -18.41
C SER A 141 -1.15 4.29 -19.62
N GLU A 142 -1.77 4.16 -20.77
CA GLU A 142 -1.07 3.78 -22.00
C GLU A 142 -0.06 4.83 -22.47
N VAL A 143 -0.31 6.09 -22.12
CA VAL A 143 0.51 7.23 -22.54
C VAL A 143 1.67 7.47 -21.56
N SER A 144 1.36 7.65 -20.27
CA SER A 144 2.36 7.98 -19.25
C SER A 144 3.05 6.75 -18.66
N ARG A 145 2.46 5.57 -18.80
CA ARG A 145 2.83 4.30 -18.16
C ARG A 145 2.81 4.37 -16.61
N LEU A 146 2.20 5.40 -16.07
CA LEU A 146 2.02 5.58 -14.63
C LEU A 146 0.68 5.00 -14.18
N PRO A 147 0.58 4.56 -12.91
CA PRO A 147 -0.68 4.14 -12.33
C PRO A 147 -1.66 5.33 -12.25
N GLU A 148 -2.89 5.10 -12.67
CA GLU A 148 -3.98 6.08 -12.68
C GLU A 148 -5.21 5.50 -12.02
N VAL A 149 -5.82 6.25 -11.10
CA VAL A 149 -7.04 5.85 -10.40
C VAL A 149 -8.26 6.13 -11.27
N VAL A 150 -9.12 5.13 -11.40
CA VAL A 150 -10.33 5.20 -12.22
C VAL A 150 -11.55 4.85 -11.38
N SER A 151 -12.60 5.66 -11.46
CA SER A 151 -13.88 5.38 -10.84
C SER A 151 -14.65 4.31 -11.63
N ILE A 152 -15.17 3.32 -10.92
CA ILE A 152 -16.08 2.30 -11.49
C ILE A 152 -17.52 2.77 -11.39
N THR A 153 -17.85 3.54 -10.34
CA THR A 153 -19.24 3.92 -10.04
C THR A 153 -19.72 5.14 -10.79
N LYS A 154 -18.83 6.07 -11.14
CA LYS A 154 -19.15 7.42 -11.64
C LYS A 154 -20.15 7.44 -12.81
N ASP A 155 -19.93 6.56 -13.80
CA ASP A 155 -20.73 6.52 -15.01
C ASP A 155 -21.75 5.36 -15.03
N THR A 156 -21.92 4.67 -13.90
CA THR A 156 -22.77 3.47 -13.80
C THR A 156 -23.77 3.57 -12.64
N ILE A 157 -23.32 3.36 -11.41
CA ILE A 157 -24.19 3.19 -10.24
C ILE A 157 -23.98 4.26 -9.17
N GLN A 158 -23.40 5.42 -9.49
CA GLN A 158 -23.07 6.46 -8.53
C GLN A 158 -24.28 6.91 -7.67
N THR A 159 -25.46 7.01 -8.26
CA THR A 159 -26.68 7.39 -7.53
C THR A 159 -27.04 6.37 -6.44
N TYR A 160 -26.90 5.09 -6.74
CA TYR A 160 -27.14 4.03 -5.75
C TYR A 160 -26.05 4.01 -4.68
N PHE A 161 -24.79 4.22 -5.08
CA PHE A 161 -23.67 4.31 -4.14
C PHE A 161 -23.88 5.46 -3.14
N ASN A 162 -24.28 6.64 -3.61
CA ASN A 162 -24.53 7.82 -2.78
C ASN A 162 -25.70 7.64 -1.79
N ALA A 163 -26.57 6.64 -2.01
CA ALA A 163 -27.64 6.31 -1.07
C ALA A 163 -27.14 5.47 0.13
N ILE A 164 -25.90 4.95 0.07
CA ILE A 164 -25.32 4.20 1.18
C ILE A 164 -24.83 5.18 2.25
N PRO A 165 -25.28 5.06 3.52
CA PRO A 165 -24.75 5.90 4.59
C PRO A 165 -23.24 5.72 4.74
N LEU A 166 -22.48 6.81 4.80
CA LEU A 166 -21.01 6.80 4.90
C LEU A 166 -20.51 5.98 6.09
N VAL A 167 -21.24 5.98 7.19
CA VAL A 167 -20.91 5.20 8.40
C VAL A 167 -20.88 3.69 8.14
N ASN A 168 -21.55 3.21 7.11
CA ASN A 168 -21.61 1.78 6.76
C ASN A 168 -20.50 1.37 5.78
N LEU A 169 -19.91 2.30 5.05
CA LEU A 169 -18.89 2.01 4.03
C LEU A 169 -17.68 1.22 4.58
N PRO A 170 -17.14 1.52 5.77
CA PRO A 170 -15.99 0.75 6.32
C PRO A 170 -16.28 -0.73 6.58
N TYR A 171 -17.54 -1.12 6.64
CA TYR A 171 -17.98 -2.50 6.91
C TYR A 171 -18.33 -3.29 5.64
N VAL A 172 -18.33 -2.63 4.49
CA VAL A 172 -18.59 -3.31 3.21
C VAL A 172 -17.42 -4.21 2.87
N LYS A 173 -17.72 -5.47 2.52
CA LYS A 173 -16.73 -6.45 2.10
C LYS A 173 -16.96 -6.79 0.63
N PRO A 174 -16.19 -6.20 -0.28
CA PRO A 174 -16.28 -6.57 -1.68
C PRO A 174 -15.76 -8.00 -1.88
N CYS A 175 -16.43 -8.76 -2.72
CA CYS A 175 -15.96 -10.07 -3.18
C CYS A 175 -16.02 -10.12 -4.71
N TYR A 176 -15.09 -10.85 -5.29
CA TYR A 176 -15.06 -11.19 -6.72
C TYR A 176 -15.26 -12.70 -6.86
N ASN A 177 -16.15 -13.11 -7.77
CA ASN A 177 -16.50 -14.50 -8.03
C ASN A 177 -16.22 -14.88 -9.47
#